data_e458a22099e10ec1e4de9e5b3f7ebe00
#
_entry.id   e458a22099e10ec1e4de9e5b3f7ebe00
#
_cell.length_a   1.000
_cell.length_b   1.000
_cell.length_c   1.000
_cell.angle_alpha   90.00
_cell.angle_beta   90.00
_cell.angle_gamma   90.00
#
_symmetry.space_group_name_H-M   'P 1'
#
loop_
_entity.id
_entity.type
_entity.pdbx_description
1 polymer ?
#
loop_
_entity_poly.entity_id
_entity_poly.type
_entity_poly.pdbx_seq_one_letter_code
_entity_poly.pdbx_strand_id
1 'polypeptide(L)'
;LFGAASGDTEELWKKMSFIHIDSNMVPYVSPEEYKSYHDEYVRTGRKTWETTDLWKQRYTFSGKYGANLMEEVARYAMVAAQVARDLAGQFDVIHAHDWLTYFAGIAAKRVSGKPLVVHMHATEFDRSGENINSQTYAIERAGMEAADRVIAVSNLTRNIIVTRYGIPAEKVVTVHNAVRFAEAECAAPERGVGDKIVTFLGRITYQKGPDYFVEAAAKVLKRVPNVRFVMAGSGDMMNHVIRRVARLGIADRFHFTGFLR
;
A
#
# COMPACT_ATOMS: atom_id res chain seq x y z
N LEU A 1 8.57 11.25 2.47
CA LEU A 1 9.35 11.69 3.65
C LEU A 1 10.66 10.93 3.70
N PHE A 2 11.59 11.25 2.76
CA PHE A 2 12.73 10.36 2.59
C PHE A 2 13.99 11.20 2.41
N GLY A 3 14.93 11.05 3.32
CA GLY A 3 16.29 11.52 3.16
C GLY A 3 16.70 12.77 3.95
N ALA A 4 15.96 13.18 4.97
CA ALA A 4 16.43 14.20 5.89
C ALA A 4 17.32 13.56 6.98
N ALA A 5 18.44 14.21 7.31
CA ALA A 5 19.27 13.87 8.45
C ALA A 5 18.48 13.99 9.77
N SER A 6 18.94 13.35 10.83
CA SER A 6 18.17 13.19 12.08
C SER A 6 17.70 14.50 12.75
N GLY A 7 18.35 15.64 12.49
CA GLY A 7 17.90 16.97 12.94
C GLY A 7 16.77 17.56 12.12
N ASP A 8 16.69 17.24 10.82
CA ASP A 8 15.68 17.79 9.91
C ASP A 8 14.31 17.12 10.06
N THR A 9 14.25 15.89 10.59
CA THR A 9 12.98 15.16 10.73
C THR A 9 12.07 15.80 11.78
N GLU A 10 12.60 16.29 12.90
CA GLU A 10 11.79 16.91 13.95
C GLU A 10 11.22 18.27 13.50
N GLU A 11 11.99 19.02 12.71
CA GLU A 11 11.55 20.28 12.12
C GLU A 11 10.50 20.06 11.01
N LEU A 12 10.64 19.00 10.21
CA LEU A 12 9.64 18.60 9.22
C LEU A 12 8.31 18.21 9.89
N TRP A 13 8.35 17.44 10.98
CA TRP A 13 7.14 17.07 11.74
C TRP A 13 6.39 18.27 12.29
N LYS A 14 7.10 19.32 12.70
CA LYS A 14 6.48 20.58 13.16
C LYS A 14 5.75 21.35 12.05
N LYS A 15 6.14 21.14 10.79
CA LYS A 15 5.54 21.76 9.60
C LYS A 15 4.41 20.91 8.98
N MET A 16 4.15 19.70 9.51
CA MET A 16 3.11 18.82 8.98
C MET A 16 1.80 19.00 9.72
N SER A 17 0.75 19.24 8.96
CA SER A 17 -0.64 19.17 9.45
C SER A 17 -1.27 17.89 8.94
N PHE A 18 -1.87 17.12 9.84
CA PHE A 18 -2.59 15.90 9.51
C PHE A 18 -4.09 16.17 9.58
N ILE A 19 -4.77 15.98 8.45
CA ILE A 19 -6.22 16.01 8.41
C ILE A 19 -6.68 14.57 8.30
N HIS A 20 -7.31 14.07 9.34
CA HIS A 20 -7.90 12.74 9.32
C HIS A 20 -9.26 12.81 8.61
N ILE A 21 -9.38 12.05 7.53
CA ILE A 21 -10.65 11.83 6.86
C ILE A 21 -11.11 10.43 7.28
N ASP A 22 -12.22 10.36 7.98
CA ASP A 22 -12.81 9.10 8.42
C ASP A 22 -13.37 8.36 7.20
N SER A 23 -12.54 7.54 6.59
CA SER A 23 -12.88 6.73 5.42
C SER A 23 -12.36 5.31 5.58
N ASN A 24 -13.18 4.35 5.20
CA ASN A 24 -12.84 2.93 5.27
C ASN A 24 -12.13 2.41 3.99
N MET A 25 -11.35 3.24 3.36
CA MET A 25 -10.55 2.88 2.19
C MET A 25 -9.28 2.09 2.57
N VAL A 26 -9.41 1.05 3.37
CA VAL A 26 -8.31 0.14 3.68
C VAL A 26 -8.47 -1.13 2.85
N PRO A 27 -7.74 -1.27 1.75
CA PRO A 27 -8.02 -2.29 0.73
C PRO A 27 -7.70 -3.73 1.15
N TYR A 28 -7.24 -3.98 2.38
CA TYR A 28 -6.70 -5.29 2.74
C TYR A 28 -6.90 -5.70 4.20
N VAL A 29 -7.79 -5.04 4.93
CA VAL A 29 -8.04 -5.31 6.35
C VAL A 29 -9.52 -5.59 6.54
N SER A 30 -9.89 -6.57 7.38
CA SER A 30 -11.29 -6.83 7.70
C SER A 30 -11.90 -5.68 8.51
N PRO A 31 -13.23 -5.51 8.53
CA PRO A 31 -13.88 -4.49 9.35
C PRO A 31 -13.54 -4.58 10.84
N GLU A 32 -13.35 -5.80 11.37
CA GLU A 32 -12.97 -6.05 12.76
C GLU A 32 -11.52 -5.62 13.01
N GLU A 33 -10.60 -5.94 12.11
CA GLU A 33 -9.20 -5.53 12.18
C GLU A 33 -9.08 -4.01 12.07
N TYR A 34 -9.82 -3.38 11.17
CA TYR A 34 -9.86 -1.91 11.04
C TYR A 34 -10.32 -1.25 12.35
N LYS A 35 -11.39 -1.76 12.95
CA LYS A 35 -11.90 -1.25 14.23
C LYS A 35 -10.84 -1.35 15.33
N SER A 36 -10.10 -2.45 15.38
CA SER A 36 -8.99 -2.64 16.31
C SER A 36 -7.86 -1.61 16.10
N TYR A 37 -7.49 -1.33 14.85
CA TYR A 37 -6.48 -0.30 14.53
C TYR A 37 -6.96 1.10 14.86
N HIS A 38 -8.22 1.41 14.57
CA HIS A 38 -8.85 2.69 14.90
C HIS A 38 -8.87 2.93 16.42
N ASP A 39 -9.31 1.94 17.18
CA ASP A 39 -9.38 2.02 18.65
C ASP A 39 -7.98 2.15 19.29
N GLU A 40 -6.97 1.48 18.74
CA GLU A 40 -5.57 1.60 19.17
C GLU A 40 -4.99 2.98 18.83
N TYR A 41 -5.30 3.51 17.67
CA TYR A 41 -4.87 4.85 17.23
C TYR A 41 -5.49 5.96 18.08
N VAL A 42 -6.78 5.87 18.40
CA VAL A 42 -7.47 6.80 19.33
C VAL A 42 -6.89 6.72 20.73
N ARG A 43 -6.51 5.53 21.21
CA ARG A 43 -5.96 5.31 22.55
C ARG A 43 -4.53 5.82 22.74
N THR A 44 -3.72 5.86 21.67
CA THR A 44 -2.30 6.26 21.75
C THR A 44 -2.06 7.77 21.73
N GLY A 45 -3.10 8.59 21.72
CA GLY A 45 -3.02 10.03 22.04
C GLY A 45 -2.22 10.88 21.05
N ARG A 46 -1.98 10.40 19.83
CA ARG A 46 -1.50 11.27 18.76
C ARG A 46 -2.60 12.27 18.46
N LYS A 47 -2.34 13.56 18.71
CA LYS A 47 -3.28 14.65 18.39
C LYS A 47 -3.61 14.61 16.91
N THR A 48 -4.68 13.91 16.57
CA THR A 48 -5.41 14.12 15.34
C THR A 48 -6.10 15.46 15.48
N TRP A 49 -5.87 16.37 14.58
CA TRP A 49 -6.71 17.53 14.44
C TRP A 49 -8.10 16.98 14.10
N GLU A 50 -9.01 17.08 15.07
CA GLU A 50 -10.40 16.76 14.83
C GLU A 50 -10.86 17.67 13.69
N THR A 51 -11.22 17.05 12.58
CA THR A 51 -12.04 17.76 11.60
C THR A 51 -13.24 18.26 12.36
N THR A 52 -13.49 19.58 12.30
CA THR A 52 -14.59 20.21 13.01
C THR A 52 -15.89 19.45 12.78
N ASP A 53 -16.82 19.46 13.74
CA ASP A 53 -18.12 18.75 13.69
C ASP A 53 -18.91 18.93 12.39
N LEU A 54 -18.66 20.02 11.67
CA LEU A 54 -19.19 20.32 10.33
C LEU A 54 -18.83 19.23 9.28
N TRP A 55 -17.66 18.58 9.39
CA TRP A 55 -17.23 17.53 8.50
C TRP A 55 -17.88 16.19 8.84
N LYS A 56 -18.01 15.87 10.12
CA LYS A 56 -18.67 14.66 10.61
C LYS A 56 -20.16 14.63 10.24
N GLN A 57 -20.82 15.78 10.21
CA GLN A 57 -22.24 15.88 9.88
C GLN A 57 -22.52 15.78 8.37
N ARG A 58 -21.58 16.14 7.50
CA ARG A 58 -21.82 16.24 6.05
C ARG A 58 -21.47 14.98 5.28
N TYR A 59 -20.56 14.16 5.79
CA TYR A 59 -20.04 12.98 5.10
C TYR A 59 -19.93 11.80 6.06
N THR A 60 -20.97 10.98 6.13
CA THR A 60 -20.95 9.72 6.87
C THR A 60 -20.39 8.65 5.95
N PHE A 61 -19.27 8.04 6.32
CA PHE A 61 -18.69 6.90 5.62
C PHE A 61 -19.30 5.59 6.18
N SER A 62 -19.68 4.67 5.29
CA SER A 62 -20.50 3.51 5.66
C SER A 62 -19.78 2.44 6.46
N GLY A 63 -18.47 2.49 6.53
CA GLY A 63 -17.65 1.48 7.24
C GLY A 63 -17.70 0.08 6.63
N LYS A 64 -18.29 -0.10 5.46
CA LYS A 64 -18.42 -1.40 4.81
C LYS A 64 -17.37 -1.55 3.73
N TYR A 65 -16.46 -2.48 3.95
CA TYR A 65 -15.42 -2.85 3.01
C TYR A 65 -15.96 -3.78 1.91
N GLY A 66 -15.41 -3.69 0.73
CA GLY A 66 -15.67 -4.57 -0.42
C GLY A 66 -16.73 -4.08 -1.37
N ALA A 67 -17.99 -4.20 -1.06
CA ALA A 67 -19.09 -3.86 -1.98
C ALA A 67 -19.18 -2.36 -2.33
N ASN A 68 -18.71 -1.47 -1.45
CA ASN A 68 -18.85 -0.02 -1.58
C ASN A 68 -17.51 0.73 -1.76
N LEU A 69 -16.41 0.03 -2.06
CA LEU A 69 -15.08 0.67 -2.17
C LEU A 69 -15.05 1.82 -3.18
N MET A 70 -15.73 1.68 -4.32
CA MET A 70 -15.78 2.73 -5.34
C MET A 70 -16.58 3.97 -4.88
N GLU A 71 -17.63 3.76 -4.09
CA GLU A 71 -18.37 4.86 -3.47
C GLU A 71 -17.51 5.59 -2.45
N GLU A 72 -16.74 4.87 -1.63
CA GLU A 72 -15.81 5.45 -0.66
C GLU A 72 -14.70 6.25 -1.35
N VAL A 73 -14.16 5.77 -2.46
CA VAL A 73 -13.19 6.50 -3.29
C VAL A 73 -13.80 7.81 -3.81
N ALA A 74 -15.05 7.79 -4.26
CA ALA A 74 -15.75 8.99 -4.73
C ALA A 74 -16.03 9.98 -3.59
N ARG A 75 -16.48 9.50 -2.43
CA ARG A 75 -16.71 10.34 -1.24
C ARG A 75 -15.42 10.98 -0.74
N TYR A 76 -14.35 10.20 -0.68
CA TYR A 76 -13.02 10.70 -0.31
C TYR A 76 -12.57 11.85 -1.24
N ALA A 77 -12.83 11.72 -2.53
CA ALA A 77 -12.53 12.78 -3.49
C ALA A 77 -13.33 14.08 -3.23
N MET A 78 -14.60 13.96 -2.83
CA MET A 78 -15.42 15.13 -2.46
C MET A 78 -14.88 15.83 -1.22
N VAL A 79 -14.50 15.07 -0.20
CA VAL A 79 -13.90 15.63 1.03
C VAL A 79 -12.57 16.29 0.72
N ALA A 80 -11.70 15.66 -0.08
CA ALA A 80 -10.42 16.22 -0.47
C ALA A 80 -10.57 17.54 -1.25
N ALA A 81 -11.58 17.67 -2.11
CA ALA A 81 -11.89 18.92 -2.80
C ALA A 81 -12.23 20.06 -1.83
N GLN A 82 -12.99 19.75 -0.79
CA GLN A 82 -13.34 20.76 0.20
C GLN A 82 -12.12 21.13 1.05
N VAL A 83 -11.36 20.15 1.55
CA VAL A 83 -10.10 20.40 2.27
C VAL A 83 -9.17 21.29 1.46
N ALA A 84 -9.04 21.01 0.15
CA ALA A 84 -8.20 21.83 -0.72
C ALA A 84 -8.70 23.27 -0.89
N ARG A 85 -10.02 23.52 -0.82
CA ARG A 85 -10.57 24.88 -0.79
C ARG A 85 -10.27 25.60 0.53
N ASP A 86 -10.46 24.89 1.66
CA ASP A 86 -10.27 25.47 3.00
C ASP A 86 -8.79 25.77 3.27
N LEU A 87 -7.89 25.01 2.67
CA LEU A 87 -6.44 25.22 2.72
C LEU A 87 -5.89 26.05 1.55
N ALA A 88 -6.74 26.76 0.81
CA ALA A 88 -6.29 27.55 -0.34
C ALA A 88 -5.18 28.53 0.07
N GLY A 89 -4.07 28.51 -0.67
CA GLY A 89 -2.88 29.34 -0.39
C GLY A 89 -1.93 28.77 0.67
N GLN A 90 -2.25 27.64 1.30
CA GLN A 90 -1.39 27.01 2.32
C GLN A 90 -0.57 25.84 1.77
N PHE A 91 -0.74 25.46 0.50
CA PHE A 91 0.04 24.42 -0.15
C PHE A 91 0.34 24.79 -1.60
N ASP A 92 1.41 24.21 -2.16
CA ASP A 92 1.90 24.50 -3.51
C ASP A 92 1.74 23.34 -4.47
N VAL A 93 1.63 22.11 -3.96
CA VAL A 93 1.56 20.89 -4.76
C VAL A 93 0.64 19.88 -4.10
N ILE A 94 -0.04 19.10 -4.93
CA ILE A 94 -0.86 17.96 -4.52
C ILE A 94 -0.09 16.69 -4.87
N HIS A 95 0.05 15.78 -3.90
CA HIS A 95 0.70 14.51 -4.12
C HIS A 95 -0.24 13.37 -3.72
N ALA A 96 -0.69 12.60 -4.70
CA ALA A 96 -1.63 11.49 -4.51
C ALA A 96 -0.92 10.14 -4.73
N HIS A 97 -1.14 9.19 -3.80
CA HIS A 97 -0.49 7.89 -3.79
C HIS A 97 -1.50 6.77 -4.10
N ASP A 98 -1.22 6.01 -5.14
CA ASP A 98 -2.03 4.91 -5.64
C ASP A 98 -3.49 5.27 -6.02
N TRP A 99 -4.15 4.37 -6.70
CA TRP A 99 -5.45 4.57 -7.34
C TRP A 99 -6.56 5.02 -6.39
N LEU A 100 -6.51 4.61 -5.11
CA LEU A 100 -7.51 5.00 -4.10
C LEU A 100 -7.55 6.51 -3.87
N THR A 101 -6.43 7.22 -4.09
CA THR A 101 -6.33 8.66 -3.84
C THR A 101 -6.34 9.51 -5.11
N TYR A 102 -6.33 8.90 -6.30
CA TYR A 102 -6.20 9.65 -7.54
C TYR A 102 -7.39 10.56 -7.81
N PHE A 103 -8.62 10.12 -7.57
CA PHE A 103 -9.78 10.99 -7.69
C PHE A 103 -9.77 12.14 -6.70
N ALA A 104 -9.25 11.92 -5.49
CA ALA A 104 -9.04 12.99 -4.52
C ALA A 104 -8.03 14.03 -5.02
N GLY A 105 -6.91 13.57 -5.59
CA GLY A 105 -5.92 14.44 -6.22
C GLY A 105 -6.49 15.26 -7.38
N ILE A 106 -7.28 14.64 -8.26
CA ILE A 106 -7.95 15.31 -9.37
C ILE A 106 -8.93 16.37 -8.85
N ALA A 107 -9.75 16.01 -7.86
CA ALA A 107 -10.72 16.92 -7.28
C ALA A 107 -10.06 18.13 -6.58
N ALA A 108 -8.99 17.89 -5.82
CA ALA A 108 -8.19 18.93 -5.19
C ALA A 108 -7.53 19.86 -6.25
N LYS A 109 -6.95 19.31 -7.32
CA LYS A 109 -6.39 20.07 -8.44
C LYS A 109 -7.44 21.00 -9.07
N ARG A 110 -8.63 20.47 -9.35
CA ARG A 110 -9.71 21.25 -9.98
C ARG A 110 -10.14 22.48 -9.17
N VAL A 111 -10.15 22.37 -7.85
CA VAL A 111 -10.63 23.45 -6.98
C VAL A 111 -9.54 24.43 -6.56
N SER A 112 -8.28 24.00 -6.51
CA SER A 112 -7.14 24.82 -6.06
C SER A 112 -6.30 25.39 -7.20
N GLY A 113 -6.34 24.79 -8.40
CA GLY A 113 -5.46 25.11 -9.51
C GLY A 113 -4.00 24.68 -9.31
N LYS A 114 -3.69 23.98 -8.20
CA LYS A 114 -2.33 23.56 -7.88
C LYS A 114 -1.92 22.32 -8.68
N PRO A 115 -0.63 22.15 -9.01
CA PRO A 115 -0.13 21.00 -9.75
C PRO A 115 -0.35 19.70 -8.98
N LEU A 116 -0.69 18.64 -9.73
CA LEU A 116 -0.91 17.29 -9.22
C LEU A 116 0.25 16.37 -9.61
N VAL A 117 0.85 15.76 -8.64
CA VAL A 117 1.77 14.63 -8.80
C VAL A 117 1.06 13.37 -8.34
N VAL A 118 1.02 12.33 -9.17
CA VAL A 118 0.55 11.00 -8.76
C VAL A 118 1.73 10.04 -8.63
N HIS A 119 1.66 9.19 -7.62
CA HIS A 119 2.71 8.23 -7.30
C HIS A 119 2.14 6.82 -7.40
N MET A 120 2.64 6.04 -8.35
CA MET A 120 2.24 4.67 -8.59
C MET A 120 3.17 3.71 -7.86
N HIS A 121 2.66 3.05 -6.81
CA HIS A 121 3.41 2.03 -6.07
C HIS A 121 3.24 0.63 -6.67
N ALA A 122 2.06 0.34 -7.22
CA ALA A 122 1.77 -0.88 -7.95
C ALA A 122 0.63 -0.63 -8.94
N THR A 123 0.77 -1.10 -10.16
CA THR A 123 -0.28 -1.03 -11.18
C THR A 123 -1.30 -2.16 -11.02
N GLU A 124 -2.44 -2.04 -11.69
CA GLU A 124 -3.40 -3.14 -11.74
C GLU A 124 -2.80 -4.40 -12.38
N PHE A 125 -1.88 -4.25 -13.32
CA PHE A 125 -1.13 -5.38 -13.91
C PHE A 125 -0.23 -6.09 -12.90
N ASP A 126 0.34 -5.38 -11.93
CA ASP A 126 1.12 -5.99 -10.84
C ASP A 126 0.22 -6.80 -9.90
N ARG A 127 -1.05 -6.36 -9.72
CA ARG A 127 -2.00 -7.01 -8.79
C ARG A 127 -2.67 -8.23 -9.37
N SER A 128 -3.06 -8.20 -10.65
CA SER A 128 -3.92 -9.20 -11.28
C SER A 128 -3.37 -9.78 -12.59
N GLY A 129 -2.16 -9.42 -13.00
CA GLY A 129 -1.58 -9.87 -14.26
C GLY A 129 -2.39 -9.37 -15.45
N GLU A 130 -2.76 -10.27 -16.35
CA GLU A 130 -3.59 -9.94 -17.53
C GLU A 130 -5.10 -9.90 -17.22
N ASN A 131 -5.53 -10.39 -16.04
CA ASN A 131 -6.93 -10.37 -15.62
C ASN A 131 -7.27 -9.09 -14.85
N ILE A 132 -7.12 -7.95 -15.50
CA ILE A 132 -7.24 -6.63 -14.90
C ILE A 132 -8.68 -6.29 -14.48
N ASN A 133 -8.82 -5.61 -13.34
CA ASN A 133 -10.05 -4.95 -12.97
C ASN A 133 -10.19 -3.65 -13.77
N SER A 134 -11.20 -3.61 -14.66
CA SER A 134 -11.40 -2.48 -15.57
C SER A 134 -11.70 -1.15 -14.87
N GLN A 135 -12.35 -1.17 -13.70
CA GLN A 135 -12.65 0.04 -12.93
C GLN A 135 -11.37 0.59 -12.29
N THR A 136 -10.56 -0.26 -11.67
CA THR A 136 -9.28 0.14 -11.09
C THR A 136 -8.34 0.68 -12.17
N TYR A 137 -8.23 -0.02 -13.30
CA TYR A 137 -7.46 0.44 -14.45
C TYR A 137 -7.90 1.82 -14.94
N ALA A 138 -9.22 2.05 -15.05
CA ALA A 138 -9.76 3.33 -15.50
C ALA A 138 -9.41 4.47 -14.52
N ILE A 139 -9.48 4.23 -13.21
CA ILE A 139 -9.10 5.21 -12.19
C ILE A 139 -7.61 5.51 -12.24
N GLU A 140 -6.77 4.49 -12.34
CA GLU A 140 -5.31 4.64 -12.47
C GLU A 140 -4.96 5.48 -13.69
N ARG A 141 -5.54 5.14 -14.84
CA ARG A 141 -5.34 5.87 -16.08
C ARG A 141 -5.80 7.33 -15.97
N ALA A 142 -7.01 7.57 -15.48
CA ALA A 142 -7.54 8.92 -15.31
C ALA A 142 -6.68 9.77 -14.38
N GLY A 143 -6.17 9.19 -13.29
CA GLY A 143 -5.25 9.87 -12.36
C GLY A 143 -3.96 10.29 -13.04
N MET A 144 -3.34 9.36 -13.76
CA MET A 144 -2.09 9.63 -14.49
C MET A 144 -2.27 10.60 -15.65
N GLU A 145 -3.39 10.56 -16.37
CA GLU A 145 -3.73 11.52 -17.43
C GLU A 145 -3.92 12.95 -16.87
N ALA A 146 -4.60 13.09 -15.73
CA ALA A 146 -4.88 14.38 -15.10
C ALA A 146 -3.66 14.98 -14.38
N ALA A 147 -2.68 14.18 -13.98
CA ALA A 147 -1.49 14.62 -13.26
C ALA A 147 -0.58 15.50 -14.14
N ASP A 148 0.21 16.37 -13.53
CA ASP A 148 1.29 17.13 -14.18
C ASP A 148 2.56 16.29 -14.25
N ARG A 149 2.77 15.40 -13.28
CA ARG A 149 3.85 14.42 -13.24
C ARG A 149 3.35 13.10 -12.65
N VAL A 150 3.93 12.02 -13.12
CA VAL A 150 3.70 10.66 -12.63
C VAL A 150 5.01 10.11 -12.09
N ILE A 151 5.03 9.71 -10.83
CA ILE A 151 6.16 9.02 -10.22
C ILE A 151 5.89 7.51 -10.27
N ALA A 152 6.84 6.77 -10.81
CA ALA A 152 6.87 5.32 -10.80
C ALA A 152 7.97 4.83 -9.87
N VAL A 153 7.69 3.83 -9.01
CA VAL A 153 8.66 3.32 -8.02
C VAL A 153 9.81 2.51 -8.63
N SER A 154 9.73 2.18 -9.91
CA SER A 154 10.78 1.45 -10.63
C SER A 154 10.72 1.71 -12.13
N ASN A 155 11.80 1.39 -12.84
CA ASN A 155 11.81 1.42 -14.30
C ASN A 155 10.82 0.41 -14.90
N LEU A 156 10.60 -0.73 -14.23
CA LEU A 156 9.58 -1.70 -14.65
C LEU A 156 8.18 -1.08 -14.58
N THR A 157 7.83 -0.46 -13.45
CA THR A 157 6.55 0.24 -13.28
C THR A 157 6.40 1.38 -14.29
N ARG A 158 7.47 2.17 -14.51
CA ARG A 158 7.49 3.21 -15.54
C ARG A 158 7.19 2.64 -16.94
N ASN A 159 7.81 1.54 -17.29
CA ASN A 159 7.59 0.89 -18.59
C ASN A 159 6.14 0.42 -18.74
N ILE A 160 5.55 -0.18 -17.71
CA ILE A 160 4.12 -0.57 -17.69
C ILE A 160 3.23 0.66 -17.89
N ILE A 161 3.48 1.76 -17.18
CA ILE A 161 2.71 3.01 -17.29
C ILE A 161 2.75 3.54 -18.72
N VAL A 162 3.92 3.60 -19.33
CA VAL A 162 4.07 4.11 -20.69
C VAL A 162 3.43 3.18 -21.73
N THR A 163 3.68 1.87 -21.62
CA THR A 163 3.29 0.92 -22.68
C THR A 163 1.84 0.40 -22.53
N ARG A 164 1.36 0.23 -21.30
CA ARG A 164 0.05 -0.39 -21.03
C ARG A 164 -1.04 0.65 -20.72
N TYR A 165 -0.69 1.80 -20.15
CA TYR A 165 -1.63 2.90 -19.91
C TYR A 165 -1.57 3.99 -20.97
N GLY A 166 -0.53 4.01 -21.82
CA GLY A 166 -0.35 5.00 -22.88
C GLY A 166 0.00 6.41 -22.36
N ILE A 167 0.57 6.50 -21.17
CA ILE A 167 0.99 7.79 -20.60
C ILE A 167 2.30 8.25 -21.26
N PRO A 168 2.40 9.51 -21.70
CA PRO A 168 3.61 10.04 -22.34
C PRO A 168 4.86 9.86 -21.47
N ALA A 169 5.94 9.35 -22.05
CA ALA A 169 7.16 8.96 -21.34
C ALA A 169 7.84 10.13 -20.61
N GLU A 170 7.73 11.35 -21.14
CA GLU A 170 8.23 12.59 -20.55
C GLU A 170 7.49 13.04 -19.30
N LYS A 171 6.28 12.52 -19.10
CA LYS A 171 5.46 12.78 -17.92
C LYS A 171 5.80 11.86 -16.76
N VAL A 172 6.44 10.70 -17.02
CA VAL A 172 6.69 9.63 -16.04
C VAL A 172 8.15 9.65 -15.61
N VAL A 173 8.38 9.83 -14.31
CA VAL A 173 9.71 9.84 -13.69
C VAL A 173 9.84 8.63 -12.76
N THR A 174 10.98 7.95 -12.83
CA THR A 174 11.29 6.86 -11.88
C THR A 174 11.92 7.45 -10.62
N VAL A 175 11.30 7.17 -9.47
CA VAL A 175 11.86 7.46 -8.14
C VAL A 175 11.76 6.18 -7.32
N HIS A 176 12.91 5.56 -7.07
CA HIS A 176 12.96 4.31 -6.32
C HIS A 176 12.56 4.51 -4.85
N ASN A 177 11.84 3.54 -4.29
CA ASN A 177 11.60 3.50 -2.86
C ASN A 177 12.91 3.34 -2.09
N ALA A 178 12.99 3.97 -0.93
CA ALA A 178 14.12 3.88 -0.05
C ALA A 178 13.70 3.46 1.36
N VAL A 179 14.66 3.00 2.13
CA VAL A 179 14.50 2.69 3.54
C VAL A 179 15.57 3.44 4.34
N ARG A 180 15.22 3.84 5.56
CA ARG A 180 16.20 4.32 6.52
C ARG A 180 16.78 3.09 7.22
N PHE A 181 18.08 2.88 7.10
CA PHE A 181 18.78 1.89 7.92
C PHE A 181 18.73 2.38 9.36
N ALA A 182 17.97 1.69 10.22
CA ALA A 182 18.12 1.84 11.63
C ALA A 182 19.38 1.03 12.02
N GLU A 183 20.33 1.63 12.68
CA GLU A 183 21.38 0.93 13.42
C GLU A 183 20.73 0.23 14.62
N ALA A 184 19.94 -0.80 14.35
CA ALA A 184 19.47 -1.68 15.40
C ALA A 184 20.59 -2.69 15.65
N GLU A 185 21.27 -2.58 16.76
CA GLU A 185 22.00 -3.68 17.40
C GLU A 185 20.97 -4.76 17.80
N CYS A 186 20.39 -5.43 16.82
CA CYS A 186 19.69 -6.67 17.06
C CYS A 186 20.75 -7.74 17.28
N ALA A 187 21.06 -8.04 18.54
CA ALA A 187 21.66 -9.30 18.88
C ALA A 187 20.80 -10.39 18.26
N ALA A 188 21.33 -11.12 17.28
CA ALA A 188 20.57 -12.17 16.62
C ALA A 188 20.19 -13.19 17.70
N PRO A 189 18.89 -13.45 17.93
CA PRO A 189 18.49 -14.43 18.93
C PRO A 189 19.07 -15.78 18.56
N GLU A 190 19.49 -16.56 19.56
CA GLU A 190 19.95 -17.92 19.34
C GLU A 190 18.90 -18.72 18.59
N ARG A 191 19.28 -19.28 17.46
CA ARG A 191 18.39 -20.11 16.67
C ARG A 191 18.22 -21.45 17.36
N GLY A 192 17.05 -21.74 17.89
CA GLY A 192 16.74 -23.02 18.52
C GLY A 192 16.70 -24.24 17.57
N VAL A 193 17.03 -24.06 16.28
CA VAL A 193 17.03 -25.10 15.26
C VAL A 193 18.31 -25.03 14.44
N GLY A 194 18.90 -26.19 14.15
CA GLY A 194 20.10 -26.32 13.30
C GLY A 194 19.83 -26.14 11.81
N ASP A 195 18.56 -26.21 11.39
CA ASP A 195 18.17 -26.06 9.98
C ASP A 195 18.30 -24.60 9.51
N LYS A 196 18.63 -24.42 8.25
CA LYS A 196 18.56 -23.11 7.58
C LYS A 196 17.10 -22.67 7.45
N ILE A 197 16.79 -21.41 7.74
CA ILE A 197 15.46 -20.87 7.62
C ILE A 197 15.39 -19.93 6.43
N VAL A 198 14.42 -20.18 5.53
CA VAL A 198 14.10 -19.33 4.40
C VAL A 198 12.69 -18.79 4.62
N THR A 199 12.55 -17.47 4.68
CA THR A 199 11.30 -16.82 5.05
C THR A 199 10.69 -16.07 3.87
N PHE A 200 9.40 -16.33 3.62
CA PHE A 200 8.53 -15.45 2.86
C PHE A 200 7.80 -14.55 3.86
N LEU A 201 7.97 -13.23 3.72
CA LEU A 201 7.31 -12.24 4.57
C LEU A 201 6.46 -11.32 3.71
N GLY A 202 5.15 -11.34 3.91
CA GLY A 202 4.24 -10.46 3.18
C GLY A 202 2.84 -11.04 3.01
N ARG A 203 1.98 -10.29 2.32
CA ARG A 203 0.64 -10.78 1.98
C ARG A 203 0.73 -12.00 1.06
N ILE A 204 -0.05 -13.03 1.37
CA ILE A 204 -0.11 -14.25 0.56
C ILE A 204 -1.17 -14.06 -0.54
N THR A 205 -0.78 -13.27 -1.54
CA THR A 205 -1.61 -12.87 -2.68
C THR A 205 -0.86 -13.10 -3.98
N TYR A 206 -1.57 -13.12 -5.11
CA TYR A 206 -0.99 -13.30 -6.44
C TYR A 206 0.22 -12.38 -6.69
N GLN A 207 0.10 -11.09 -6.40
CA GLN A 207 1.14 -10.08 -6.58
C GLN A 207 2.48 -10.42 -5.90
N LYS A 208 2.45 -11.13 -4.77
CA LYS A 208 3.65 -11.49 -3.99
C LYS A 208 4.27 -12.82 -4.41
N GLY A 209 3.63 -13.54 -5.32
CA GLY A 209 4.16 -14.75 -5.93
C GLY A 209 4.39 -15.93 -4.98
N PRO A 210 3.46 -16.27 -4.07
CA PRO A 210 3.66 -17.35 -3.11
C PRO A 210 3.83 -18.72 -3.79
N ASP A 211 3.25 -18.93 -4.96
CA ASP A 211 3.42 -20.17 -5.74
C ASP A 211 4.87 -20.37 -6.17
N TYR A 212 5.54 -19.29 -6.61
CA TYR A 212 6.96 -19.36 -6.98
C TYR A 212 7.84 -19.69 -5.77
N PHE A 213 7.50 -19.18 -4.58
CA PHE A 213 8.22 -19.53 -3.36
C PHE A 213 8.09 -21.02 -3.03
N VAL A 214 6.88 -21.60 -3.13
CA VAL A 214 6.65 -23.02 -2.89
C VAL A 214 7.35 -23.89 -3.92
N GLU A 215 7.35 -23.53 -5.19
CA GLU A 215 8.07 -24.26 -6.24
C GLU A 215 9.59 -24.20 -6.05
N ALA A 216 10.11 -23.04 -5.68
CA ALA A 216 11.52 -22.87 -5.34
C ALA A 216 11.90 -23.74 -4.14
N ALA A 217 11.07 -23.78 -3.10
CA ALA A 217 11.27 -24.60 -1.91
C ALA A 217 11.37 -26.11 -2.29
N ALA A 218 10.46 -26.60 -3.12
CA ALA A 218 10.49 -27.98 -3.58
C ALA A 218 11.78 -28.33 -4.36
N LYS A 219 12.31 -27.37 -5.13
CA LYS A 219 13.58 -27.55 -5.86
C LYS A 219 14.78 -27.50 -4.91
N VAL A 220 14.78 -26.62 -3.92
CA VAL A 220 15.84 -26.48 -2.92
C VAL A 220 15.95 -27.72 -2.05
N LEU A 221 14.84 -28.27 -1.56
CA LEU A 221 14.81 -29.45 -0.70
C LEU A 221 15.43 -30.70 -1.34
N LYS A 222 15.39 -30.80 -2.68
CA LYS A 222 16.08 -31.90 -3.40
C LYS A 222 17.61 -31.84 -3.29
N ARG A 223 18.18 -30.67 -2.99
CA ARG A 223 19.62 -30.42 -2.92
C ARG A 223 20.14 -30.13 -1.53
N VAL A 224 19.30 -29.50 -0.70
CA VAL A 224 19.66 -29.06 0.65
C VAL A 224 18.54 -29.51 1.60
N PRO A 225 18.66 -30.68 2.23
CA PRO A 225 17.57 -31.25 3.04
C PRO A 225 17.40 -30.56 4.40
N ASN A 226 18.43 -29.87 4.91
CA ASN A 226 18.41 -29.19 6.20
C ASN A 226 17.93 -27.73 6.08
N VAL A 227 16.81 -27.53 5.39
CA VAL A 227 16.16 -26.21 5.22
C VAL A 227 14.73 -26.30 5.68
N ARG A 228 14.25 -25.25 6.36
CA ARG A 228 12.84 -25.00 6.68
C ARG A 228 12.37 -23.73 6.01
N PHE A 229 11.12 -23.74 5.57
CA PHE A 229 10.47 -22.61 4.94
C PHE A 229 9.40 -22.03 5.87
N VAL A 230 9.44 -20.74 6.09
CA VAL A 230 8.47 -20.03 6.92
C VAL A 230 7.68 -19.08 6.02
N MET A 231 6.36 -19.16 6.06
CA MET A 231 5.48 -18.20 5.38
C MET A 231 4.77 -17.36 6.44
N ALA A 232 5.23 -16.11 6.56
CA ALA A 232 4.72 -15.13 7.52
C ALA A 232 3.83 -14.12 6.79
N GLY A 233 2.54 -14.12 7.14
CA GLY A 233 1.52 -13.27 6.56
C GLY A 233 0.19 -13.97 6.37
N SER A 234 -0.76 -13.26 5.79
CA SER A 234 -2.09 -13.77 5.43
C SER A 234 -2.48 -13.28 4.03
N GLY A 235 -3.53 -13.85 3.46
CA GLY A 235 -4.06 -13.45 2.15
C GLY A 235 -4.98 -14.50 1.55
N ASP A 236 -5.61 -14.14 0.46
CA ASP A 236 -6.60 -14.94 -0.28
C ASP A 236 -6.03 -16.26 -0.84
N MET A 237 -4.71 -16.30 -1.09
CA MET A 237 -4.04 -17.51 -1.58
C MET A 237 -3.59 -18.48 -0.47
N MET A 238 -3.78 -18.18 0.81
CA MET A 238 -3.29 -19.02 1.92
C MET A 238 -3.74 -20.49 1.77
N ASN A 239 -5.02 -20.73 1.59
CA ASN A 239 -5.56 -22.09 1.44
C ASN A 239 -5.06 -22.81 0.18
N HIS A 240 -4.84 -22.05 -0.90
CA HIS A 240 -4.26 -22.58 -2.14
C HIS A 240 -2.82 -23.05 -1.91
N VAL A 241 -2.02 -22.22 -1.26
CA VAL A 241 -0.60 -22.48 -0.95
C VAL A 241 -0.44 -23.69 -0.02
N ILE A 242 -1.24 -23.78 1.06
CA ILE A 242 -1.22 -24.93 1.98
C ILE A 242 -1.50 -26.24 1.22
N ARG A 243 -2.53 -26.25 0.36
CA ARG A 243 -2.84 -27.43 -0.47
C ARG A 243 -1.73 -27.77 -1.45
N ARG A 244 -1.04 -26.77 -2.01
CA ARG A 244 0.08 -26.99 -2.92
C ARG A 244 1.30 -27.59 -2.21
N VAL A 245 1.65 -27.08 -1.04
CA VAL A 245 2.72 -27.61 -0.17
C VAL A 245 2.43 -29.07 0.20
N ALA A 246 1.19 -29.39 0.58
CA ALA A 246 0.79 -30.78 0.88
C ALA A 246 0.90 -31.70 -0.34
N ARG A 247 0.43 -31.25 -1.52
CA ARG A 247 0.53 -32.03 -2.77
C ARG A 247 1.97 -32.31 -3.20
N LEU A 248 2.90 -31.42 -2.88
CA LEU A 248 4.33 -31.60 -3.17
C LEU A 248 5.05 -32.47 -2.14
N GLY A 249 4.36 -32.91 -1.06
CA GLY A 249 4.92 -33.75 -0.02
C GLY A 249 6.00 -33.08 0.83
N ILE A 250 5.98 -31.77 0.96
CA ILE A 250 6.99 -30.97 1.69
C ILE A 250 6.41 -30.24 2.91
N ALA A 251 5.25 -30.64 3.38
CA ALA A 251 4.55 -29.97 4.49
C ALA A 251 5.32 -30.00 5.81
N ASP A 252 6.12 -31.03 6.08
CA ASP A 252 6.98 -31.17 7.25
C ASP A 252 8.13 -30.15 7.29
N ARG A 253 8.41 -29.50 6.15
CA ARG A 253 9.42 -28.44 6.00
C ARG A 253 8.85 -27.05 5.95
N PHE A 254 7.52 -26.89 6.00
CA PHE A 254 6.84 -25.60 5.96
C PHE A 254 6.21 -25.24 7.30
N HIS A 255 6.33 -23.97 7.66
CA HIS A 255 5.66 -23.38 8.80
C HIS A 255 4.88 -22.14 8.35
N PHE A 256 3.58 -22.08 8.65
CA PHE A 256 2.70 -20.95 8.36
C PHE A 256 2.40 -20.23 9.67
N THR A 257 2.89 -18.99 9.81
CA THR A 257 2.71 -18.24 11.07
C THR A 257 1.38 -17.49 11.13
N GLY A 258 0.73 -17.29 9.97
CA GLY A 258 -0.31 -16.30 9.86
C GLY A 258 0.25 -14.87 9.94
N PHE A 259 -0.60 -13.92 10.27
CA PHE A 259 -0.20 -12.53 10.45
C PHE A 259 0.62 -12.37 11.74
N LEU A 260 1.81 -11.78 11.62
CA LEU A 260 2.66 -11.43 12.77
C LEU A 260 2.44 -9.97 13.13
N ARG A 261 2.30 -9.71 14.42
CA ARG A 261 2.17 -8.35 15.00
C ARG A 261 3.51 -7.83 15.46
#